data_980ce3cd501690cab7f9b467c9f05c18
#
_entry.id   980ce3cd501690cab7f9b467c9f05c18
#
_cell.length_a   1.000
_cell.length_b   1.000
_cell.length_c   1.000
_cell.angle_alpha   90.00
_cell.angle_beta   90.00
_cell.angle_gamma   90.00
#
_symmetry.space_group_name_H-M   'P 1'
#
loop_
_entity.id
_entity.type
_entity.pdbx_description
1 polymer ?
#
loop_
_entity_poly.entity_id
_entity_poly.type
_entity_poly.pdbx_seq_one_letter_code
_entity_poly.pdbx_strand_id
1 'polypeptide(L)'
;ISALQQEESVQFILTTHSPNITSKVKLGKDTDVNSILMCNSDNVFPMGAGYTKLEKKDYKFLDTFLDVTKSNLFFAKGVILVEGWAEEILIPVIASKMGLDLTQHEISVVNVGSTAYLHFARVFMRRSEPEMKVKCAIVTDLDVRPDTENKVQKESEKKKSVEHNLGMPLPNNVKLNLAKEWTL
;
A
#
# COMPACT_ATOMS: atom_id res chain seq x y z
N ILE A 1 20.56 -13.39 2.83
CA ILE A 1 19.47 -13.27 3.82
C ILE A 1 19.04 -14.67 4.24
N SER A 2 18.67 -15.57 3.31
CA SER A 2 18.20 -16.94 3.65
C SER A 2 19.18 -17.74 4.51
N ALA A 3 20.48 -17.61 4.29
CA ALA A 3 21.49 -18.29 5.12
C ALA A 3 21.57 -17.70 6.53
N LEU A 4 21.41 -16.38 6.68
CA LEU A 4 21.39 -15.71 7.98
C LEU A 4 20.15 -16.07 8.81
N GLN A 5 19.02 -16.35 8.14
CA GLN A 5 17.75 -16.73 8.78
C GLN A 5 17.74 -18.15 9.36
N GLN A 6 18.72 -18.97 9.02
CA GLN A 6 18.85 -20.34 9.52
C GLN A 6 19.67 -20.42 10.81
N GLU A 7 20.32 -19.34 11.22
CA GLU A 7 21.17 -19.31 12.39
C GLU A 7 20.36 -18.92 13.64
N GLU A 8 19.95 -19.89 14.42
CA GLU A 8 19.07 -19.68 15.60
C GLU A 8 19.75 -19.00 16.79
N SER A 9 21.08 -19.02 16.85
CA SER A 9 21.86 -18.49 17.96
C SER A 9 22.23 -17.02 17.87
N VAL A 10 21.94 -16.35 16.72
CA VAL A 10 22.37 -15.00 16.44
C VAL A 10 21.21 -14.13 15.95
N GLN A 11 21.06 -12.94 16.53
CA GLN A 11 20.14 -11.94 16.03
C GLN A 11 20.85 -11.03 15.00
N PHE A 12 20.26 -10.91 13.82
CA PHE A 12 20.73 -9.99 12.78
C PHE A 12 19.82 -8.78 12.68
N ILE A 13 20.39 -7.59 12.71
CA ILE A 13 19.70 -6.33 12.43
C ILE A 13 20.31 -5.77 11.13
N LEU A 14 19.49 -5.67 10.09
CA LEU A 14 19.89 -5.17 8.78
C LEU A 14 19.17 -3.87 8.46
N THR A 15 19.91 -2.82 8.19
CA THR A 15 19.36 -1.55 7.67
C THR A 15 19.56 -1.48 6.17
N THR A 16 18.53 -1.08 5.44
CA THR A 16 18.59 -1.04 3.97
C THR A 16 17.63 -0.02 3.38
N HIS A 17 17.98 0.54 2.22
CA HIS A 17 17.12 1.28 1.31
C HIS A 17 16.93 0.52 -0.01
N SER A 18 17.26 -0.77 -0.05
CA SER A 18 17.17 -1.58 -1.25
C SER A 18 15.83 -2.30 -1.36
N PRO A 19 15.00 -1.99 -2.36
CA PRO A 19 13.77 -2.73 -2.64
C PRO A 19 14.03 -4.21 -2.91
N ASN A 20 15.18 -4.54 -3.51
CA ASN A 20 15.59 -5.93 -3.74
C ASN A 20 15.78 -6.73 -2.44
N ILE A 21 16.32 -6.11 -1.40
CA ILE A 21 16.49 -6.77 -0.10
C ILE A 21 15.12 -6.86 0.59
N THR A 22 14.35 -5.78 0.60
CA THR A 22 13.05 -5.72 1.26
C THR A 22 12.07 -6.72 0.66
N SER A 23 12.04 -6.90 -0.66
CA SER A 23 11.19 -7.88 -1.33
C SER A 23 11.52 -9.35 -1.00
N LYS A 24 12.67 -9.64 -0.40
CA LYS A 24 13.09 -10.98 0.04
C LYS A 24 12.82 -11.25 1.51
N VAL A 25 12.42 -10.22 2.27
CA VAL A 25 12.08 -10.35 3.68
C VAL A 25 10.57 -10.48 3.81
N LYS A 26 10.11 -11.51 4.49
CA LYS A 26 8.68 -11.67 4.78
C LYS A 26 8.24 -10.64 5.81
N LEU A 27 7.05 -10.10 5.64
CA LEU A 27 6.48 -9.06 6.52
C LEU A 27 6.19 -9.52 7.95
N GLY A 28 6.43 -10.78 8.26
CA GLY A 28 6.23 -11.37 9.57
C GLY A 28 4.90 -12.12 9.65
N LYS A 29 5.00 -13.42 9.83
CA LYS A 29 3.90 -14.23 10.37
C LYS A 29 3.89 -14.07 11.89
N ASP A 30 2.87 -14.59 12.54
CA ASP A 30 2.61 -14.58 13.97
C ASP A 30 3.77 -15.01 14.91
N THR A 31 4.94 -15.31 14.36
CA THR A 31 6.13 -15.73 15.10
C THR A 31 7.34 -14.91 14.66
N ASP A 32 7.60 -13.92 15.31
CA ASP A 32 8.75 -13.15 15.82
C ASP A 32 10.15 -13.23 15.17
N VAL A 33 10.39 -14.02 14.15
CA VAL A 33 11.77 -14.25 13.70
C VAL A 33 12.22 -13.27 12.63
N ASN A 34 11.32 -12.73 11.81
CA ASN A 34 11.67 -11.77 10.78
C ASN A 34 10.63 -10.65 10.71
N SER A 35 10.95 -9.48 11.22
CA SER A 35 10.07 -8.33 11.16
C SER A 35 10.70 -7.20 10.36
N ILE A 36 9.90 -6.59 9.49
CA ILE A 36 10.25 -5.32 8.88
C ILE A 36 9.89 -4.21 9.85
N LEU A 37 10.84 -3.31 10.08
CA LEU A 37 10.63 -2.06 10.79
C LEU A 37 10.77 -0.93 9.79
N MET A 38 9.71 -0.16 9.56
CA MET A 38 9.78 1.08 8.81
C MET A 38 10.26 2.20 9.73
N CYS A 39 11.41 2.78 9.42
CA CYS A 39 11.94 3.92 10.15
C CYS A 39 11.61 5.22 9.42
N ASN A 40 10.98 6.14 10.11
CA ASN A 40 10.83 7.53 9.68
C ASN A 40 11.60 8.39 10.68
N SER A 41 11.95 9.64 10.34
CA SER A 41 12.85 10.52 11.11
C SER A 41 12.71 10.42 12.64
N ASP A 42 11.53 10.25 13.16
CA ASP A 42 11.23 10.32 14.59
C ASP A 42 10.62 9.04 15.17
N ASN A 43 10.25 8.08 14.33
CA ASN A 43 9.50 6.90 14.79
C ASN A 43 9.92 5.64 14.04
N VAL A 44 9.77 4.51 14.74
CA VAL A 44 9.94 3.17 14.19
C VAL A 44 8.58 2.47 14.19
N PHE A 45 8.19 1.96 13.04
CA PHE A 45 6.91 1.32 12.82
C PHE A 45 7.10 -0.17 12.52
N PRO A 46 6.90 -1.05 13.50
CA PRO A 46 6.89 -2.49 13.23
C PRO A 46 5.73 -2.87 12.32
N MET A 47 6.01 -3.76 11.34
CA MET A 47 5.04 -4.20 10.35
C MET A 47 4.34 -5.52 10.72
N GLY A 48 4.64 -6.06 11.90
CA GLY A 48 4.04 -7.31 12.39
C GLY A 48 2.54 -7.20 12.73
N ALA A 49 1.90 -8.36 12.90
CA ALA A 49 0.45 -8.50 13.08
C ALA A 49 -0.13 -7.73 14.29
N GLY A 50 0.63 -7.56 15.35
CA GLY A 50 0.20 -6.79 16.52
C GLY A 50 0.12 -5.28 16.31
N TYR A 51 0.76 -4.75 15.27
CA TYR A 51 0.97 -3.33 15.07
C TYR A 51 0.21 -2.73 13.90
N THR A 52 -0.03 -3.50 12.84
CA THR A 52 -0.76 -3.07 11.64
C THR A 52 -2.16 -3.65 11.59
N LYS A 53 -3.03 -3.08 10.74
CA LYS A 53 -4.35 -3.66 10.43
C LYS A 53 -4.26 -4.83 9.42
N LEU A 54 -3.06 -5.30 9.08
CA LEU A 54 -2.87 -6.48 8.26
C LEU A 54 -3.46 -7.71 8.93
N GLU A 55 -4.20 -8.48 8.16
CA GLU A 55 -4.76 -9.77 8.57
C GLU A 55 -3.91 -10.93 8.01
N LYS A 56 -4.14 -12.13 8.50
CA LYS A 56 -3.38 -13.32 8.05
C LYS A 56 -3.42 -13.53 6.53
N LYS A 57 -4.55 -13.23 5.89
CA LYS A 57 -4.68 -13.28 4.43
C LYS A 57 -3.82 -12.23 3.72
N ASP A 58 -3.67 -11.03 4.31
CA ASP A 58 -2.88 -9.94 3.75
C ASP A 58 -1.39 -10.29 3.75
N TYR A 59 -0.87 -10.86 4.85
CA TYR A 59 0.53 -11.32 4.92
C TYR A 59 0.82 -12.38 3.86
N LYS A 60 -0.06 -13.37 3.71
CA LYS A 60 0.09 -14.41 2.68
C LYS A 60 0.09 -13.82 1.27
N PHE A 61 -0.77 -12.85 1.03
CA PHE A 61 -0.84 -12.15 -0.26
C PHE A 61 0.44 -11.35 -0.51
N LEU A 62 0.85 -10.52 0.44
CA LEU A 62 2.04 -9.69 0.33
C LEU A 62 3.32 -10.52 0.19
N ASP A 63 3.45 -11.63 0.90
CA ASP A 63 4.57 -12.56 0.75
C ASP A 63 4.73 -13.11 -0.68
N THR A 64 3.63 -13.14 -1.44
CA THR A 64 3.62 -13.65 -2.83
C THR A 64 3.82 -12.52 -3.85
N PHE A 65 3.18 -11.36 -3.62
CA PHE A 65 3.06 -10.31 -4.62
C PHE A 65 3.90 -9.05 -4.33
N LEU A 66 4.55 -8.98 -3.16
CA LEU A 66 5.46 -7.88 -2.84
C LEU A 66 6.80 -8.10 -3.56
N ASP A 67 6.85 -7.71 -4.81
CA ASP A 67 8.05 -7.75 -5.63
C ASP A 67 8.93 -6.49 -5.43
N VAL A 68 10.03 -6.42 -6.16
CA VAL A 68 10.99 -5.31 -6.09
C VAL A 68 10.33 -3.97 -6.42
N THR A 69 9.44 -3.93 -7.41
CA THR A 69 8.79 -2.69 -7.86
C THR A 69 7.82 -2.17 -6.80
N LYS A 70 7.02 -3.05 -6.22
CA LYS A 70 6.07 -2.70 -5.15
C LYS A 70 6.76 -2.40 -3.83
N SER A 71 7.95 -2.95 -3.59
CA SER A 71 8.73 -2.69 -2.38
C SER A 71 9.18 -1.23 -2.24
N ASN A 72 9.11 -0.43 -3.31
CA ASN A 72 9.35 1.01 -3.25
C ASN A 72 8.40 1.74 -2.29
N LEU A 73 7.20 1.19 -2.03
CA LEU A 73 6.25 1.75 -1.06
C LEU A 73 6.83 1.93 0.35
N PHE A 74 7.84 1.12 0.75
CA PHE A 74 8.46 1.23 2.07
C PHE A 74 9.42 2.41 2.20
N PHE A 75 9.86 3.00 1.10
CA PHE A 75 10.89 4.04 1.07
C PHE A 75 10.33 5.42 0.71
N ALA A 76 9.07 5.50 0.31
CA ALA A 76 8.41 6.72 -0.10
C ALA A 76 7.87 7.52 1.10
N LYS A 77 7.84 8.85 1.01
CA LYS A 77 7.12 9.73 1.96
C LYS A 77 5.61 9.76 1.70
N GLY A 78 5.21 9.43 0.48
CA GLY A 78 3.82 9.26 0.09
C GLY A 78 3.67 8.18 -0.96
N VAL A 79 2.54 7.49 -0.96
CA VAL A 79 2.26 6.40 -1.88
C VAL A 79 0.90 6.62 -2.54
N ILE A 80 0.86 6.43 -3.85
CA ILE A 80 -0.38 6.37 -4.62
C ILE A 80 -0.52 4.96 -5.14
N LEU A 81 -1.51 4.23 -4.62
CA LEU A 81 -1.84 2.88 -5.06
C LEU A 81 -2.83 2.97 -6.22
N VAL A 82 -2.52 2.31 -7.32
CA VAL A 82 -3.33 2.30 -8.55
C VAL A 82 -3.61 0.87 -9.02
N GLU A 83 -4.67 0.68 -9.79
CA GLU A 83 -5.08 -0.63 -10.25
C GLU A 83 -4.36 -1.09 -11.53
N GLY A 84 -3.90 -0.17 -12.36
CA GLY A 84 -3.38 -0.50 -13.68
C GLY A 84 -2.19 0.31 -14.14
N TRP A 85 -1.69 -0.07 -15.30
CA TRP A 85 -0.57 0.59 -15.98
C TRP A 85 -0.92 2.00 -16.49
N ALA A 86 -2.19 2.24 -16.83
CA ALA A 86 -2.62 3.54 -17.33
C ALA A 86 -2.45 4.62 -16.25
N GLU A 87 -2.94 4.37 -15.06
CA GLU A 87 -2.82 5.28 -13.91
C GLU A 87 -1.36 5.46 -13.49
N GLU A 88 -0.58 4.35 -13.47
CA GLU A 88 0.84 4.40 -13.11
C GLU A 88 1.65 5.31 -14.03
N ILE A 89 1.33 5.32 -15.34
CA ILE A 89 2.01 6.17 -16.32
C ILE A 89 1.43 7.59 -16.34
N LEU A 90 0.10 7.73 -16.27
CA LEU A 90 -0.56 9.02 -16.45
C LEU A 90 -0.48 9.91 -15.22
N ILE A 91 -0.56 9.37 -14.01
CA ILE A 91 -0.57 10.18 -12.78
C ILE A 91 0.69 11.04 -12.65
N PRO A 92 1.93 10.52 -12.85
CA PRO A 92 3.13 11.35 -12.81
C PRO A 92 3.13 12.45 -13.90
N VAL A 93 2.63 12.14 -15.10
CA VAL A 93 2.56 13.10 -16.19
C VAL A 93 1.56 14.22 -15.88
N ILE A 94 0.37 13.86 -15.39
CA ILE A 94 -0.65 14.83 -15.00
C ILE A 94 -0.14 15.70 -13.84
N ALA A 95 0.46 15.11 -12.81
CA ALA A 95 1.04 15.83 -11.68
C ALA A 95 2.09 16.86 -12.16
N SER A 96 2.99 16.45 -13.05
CA SER A 96 4.00 17.32 -13.65
C SER A 96 3.36 18.49 -14.43
N LYS A 97 2.30 18.23 -15.21
CA LYS A 97 1.53 19.28 -15.91
C LYS A 97 0.86 20.26 -14.96
N MET A 98 0.52 19.82 -13.76
CA MET A 98 -0.02 20.67 -12.68
C MET A 98 1.05 21.38 -11.86
N GLY A 99 2.34 21.26 -12.22
CA GLY A 99 3.46 21.83 -11.49
C GLY A 99 3.87 21.05 -10.24
N LEU A 100 3.43 19.80 -10.11
CA LEU A 100 3.76 18.91 -8.99
C LEU A 100 4.75 17.83 -9.47
N ASP A 101 5.97 17.86 -8.97
CA ASP A 101 6.95 16.80 -9.21
C ASP A 101 6.86 15.75 -8.10
N LEU A 102 6.29 14.59 -8.43
CA LEU A 102 6.12 13.50 -7.46
C LEU A 102 7.48 12.98 -6.96
N THR A 103 8.52 13.01 -7.80
CA THR A 103 9.86 12.56 -7.42
C THR A 103 10.49 13.49 -6.39
N GLN A 104 10.37 14.81 -6.58
CA GLN A 104 10.87 15.79 -5.60
C GLN A 104 10.15 15.66 -4.25
N HIS A 105 8.88 15.27 -4.27
CA HIS A 105 8.09 15.03 -3.05
C HIS A 105 8.26 13.63 -2.48
N GLU A 106 9.14 12.80 -3.05
CA GLU A 106 9.35 11.40 -2.66
C GLU A 106 8.05 10.59 -2.62
N ILE A 107 7.17 10.82 -3.63
CA ILE A 107 5.90 10.11 -3.79
C ILE A 107 6.06 9.03 -4.85
N SER A 108 5.75 7.79 -4.48
CA SER A 108 5.75 6.65 -5.39
C SER A 108 4.34 6.33 -5.87
N VAL A 109 4.16 6.18 -7.19
CA VAL A 109 2.96 5.57 -7.77
C VAL A 109 3.23 4.08 -7.91
N VAL A 110 2.37 3.25 -7.33
CA VAL A 110 2.57 1.80 -7.26
C VAL A 110 1.36 1.09 -7.84
N ASN A 111 1.57 0.42 -8.97
CA ASN A 111 0.57 -0.44 -9.58
C ASN A 111 0.49 -1.75 -8.80
N VAL A 112 -0.65 -1.99 -8.19
CA VAL A 112 -0.88 -3.18 -7.36
C VAL A 112 -1.70 -4.26 -8.08
N GLY A 113 -2.23 -3.94 -9.25
CA GLY A 113 -3.11 -4.82 -10.02
C GLY A 113 -4.49 -5.02 -9.37
N SER A 114 -5.54 -4.66 -10.07
CA SER A 114 -6.94 -4.79 -9.64
C SER A 114 -7.20 -4.38 -8.17
N THR A 115 -8.05 -5.08 -7.45
CA THR A 115 -8.42 -4.79 -6.05
C THR A 115 -7.33 -5.10 -5.01
N ALA A 116 -6.11 -5.44 -5.42
CA ALA A 116 -5.00 -5.75 -4.52
C ALA A 116 -4.58 -4.56 -3.63
N TYR A 117 -4.99 -3.34 -3.98
CA TYR A 117 -4.78 -2.16 -3.12
C TYR A 117 -5.28 -2.34 -1.68
N LEU A 118 -6.29 -3.20 -1.46
CA LEU A 118 -6.79 -3.52 -0.12
C LEU A 118 -5.67 -4.07 0.79
N HIS A 119 -4.85 -4.98 0.27
CA HIS A 119 -3.75 -5.58 1.02
C HIS A 119 -2.61 -4.58 1.23
N PHE A 120 -2.25 -3.83 0.19
CA PHE A 120 -1.17 -2.85 0.26
C PHE A 120 -1.51 -1.63 1.14
N ALA A 121 -2.74 -1.13 1.10
CA ALA A 121 -3.17 0.00 1.92
C ALA A 121 -3.09 -0.31 3.43
N ARG A 122 -3.40 -1.54 3.84
CA ARG A 122 -3.34 -1.96 5.24
C ARG A 122 -1.93 -1.95 5.83
N VAL A 123 -0.88 -1.96 4.99
CA VAL A 123 0.51 -1.75 5.42
C VAL A 123 0.66 -0.42 6.16
N PHE A 124 -0.07 0.61 5.72
CA PHE A 124 -0.01 1.97 6.29
C PHE A 124 -1.02 2.21 7.42
N MET A 125 -1.88 1.23 7.71
CA MET A 125 -2.90 1.34 8.74
C MET A 125 -2.41 0.74 10.05
N ARG A 126 -2.36 1.56 11.11
CA ARG A 126 -1.94 1.12 12.45
C ARG A 126 -3.14 0.65 13.28
N ARG A 127 -2.89 -0.25 14.23
CA ARG A 127 -3.86 -0.67 15.24
C ARG A 127 -3.95 0.31 16.41
N SER A 128 -2.87 1.03 16.67
CA SER A 128 -2.73 2.00 17.75
C SER A 128 -1.85 3.16 17.32
N GLU A 129 -1.94 4.25 18.02
CA GLU A 129 -1.05 5.40 17.87
C GLU A 129 0.43 5.03 18.12
N PRO A 130 1.37 5.72 17.51
CA PRO A 130 1.17 6.82 16.57
C PRO A 130 0.78 6.34 15.16
N GLU A 131 -0.04 7.12 14.44
CA GLU A 131 -0.28 6.90 13.01
C GLU A 131 1.00 7.09 12.21
N MET A 132 1.13 6.36 11.10
CA MET A 132 2.26 6.54 10.19
C MET A 132 2.18 7.91 9.50
N LYS A 133 3.30 8.60 9.40
CA LYS A 133 3.39 9.88 8.68
C LYS A 133 3.29 9.70 7.16
N VAL A 134 3.56 8.50 6.64
CA VAL A 134 3.44 8.18 5.21
C VAL A 134 1.99 8.32 4.77
N LYS A 135 1.76 9.18 3.79
CA LYS A 135 0.42 9.36 3.20
C LYS A 135 0.18 8.31 2.13
N CYS A 136 -0.97 7.64 2.20
CA CYS A 136 -1.37 6.64 1.21
C CYS A 136 -2.67 7.09 0.53
N ALA A 137 -2.62 7.29 -0.77
CA ALA A 137 -3.79 7.54 -1.60
C ALA A 137 -4.12 6.28 -2.40
N ILE A 138 -5.39 5.88 -2.39
CA ILE A 138 -5.89 4.81 -3.24
C ILE A 138 -6.67 5.47 -4.37
N VAL A 139 -6.33 5.11 -5.61
CA VAL A 139 -7.04 5.54 -6.82
C VAL A 139 -7.59 4.29 -7.47
N THR A 140 -8.89 4.20 -7.55
CA THR A 140 -9.62 3.03 -8.09
C THR A 140 -10.85 3.46 -8.86
N ASP A 141 -11.24 2.67 -9.83
CA ASP A 141 -12.42 2.92 -10.66
C ASP A 141 -13.70 2.36 -9.99
N LEU A 142 -14.81 3.00 -10.29
CA LEU A 142 -16.11 2.48 -9.90
C LEU A 142 -16.60 1.35 -10.83
N ASP A 143 -15.98 1.18 -12.00
CA ASP A 143 -16.32 0.17 -13.03
C ASP A 143 -17.81 0.16 -13.42
N VAL A 144 -18.46 1.31 -13.36
CA VAL A 144 -19.86 1.44 -13.75
C VAL A 144 -19.94 2.14 -15.10
N ARG A 145 -20.33 1.40 -16.13
CA ARG A 145 -20.42 1.92 -17.50
C ARG A 145 -21.43 3.07 -17.62
N PRO A 146 -21.17 4.05 -18.49
CA PRO A 146 -22.05 5.22 -18.67
C PRO A 146 -23.49 4.89 -19.04
N ASP A 147 -23.68 3.82 -19.80
CA ASP A 147 -24.97 3.30 -20.31
C ASP A 147 -25.69 2.34 -19.34
N THR A 148 -25.14 2.17 -18.14
CA THR A 148 -25.72 1.25 -17.17
C THR A 148 -27.05 1.79 -16.61
N GLU A 149 -28.10 1.01 -16.66
CA GLU A 149 -29.36 1.30 -15.96
C GLU A 149 -29.10 1.48 -14.46
N ASN A 150 -29.73 2.51 -13.86
CA ASN A 150 -29.54 2.87 -12.44
C ASN A 150 -28.07 3.15 -12.06
N LYS A 151 -27.32 3.81 -12.96
CA LYS A 151 -25.90 4.14 -12.78
C LYS A 151 -25.60 4.71 -11.39
N VAL A 152 -26.32 5.74 -10.94
CA VAL A 152 -26.11 6.41 -9.65
C VAL A 152 -26.24 5.46 -8.47
N GLN A 153 -27.20 4.53 -8.53
CA GLN A 153 -27.38 3.54 -7.47
C GLN A 153 -26.18 2.56 -7.45
N LYS A 154 -25.78 2.04 -8.60
CA LYS A 154 -24.66 1.10 -8.71
C LYS A 154 -23.33 1.74 -8.29
N GLU A 155 -23.09 3.00 -8.64
CA GLU A 155 -21.93 3.77 -8.16
C GLU A 155 -21.92 3.87 -6.62
N SER A 156 -23.08 4.17 -6.03
CA SER A 156 -23.22 4.25 -4.58
C SER A 156 -22.97 2.90 -3.89
N GLU A 157 -23.49 1.81 -4.44
CA GLU A 157 -23.31 0.45 -3.93
C GLU A 157 -21.83 0.03 -4.04
N LYS A 158 -21.18 0.27 -5.19
CA LYS A 158 -19.77 -0.04 -5.40
C LYS A 158 -18.89 0.75 -4.42
N LYS A 159 -19.14 2.05 -4.27
CA LYS A 159 -18.44 2.88 -3.30
C LYS A 159 -18.54 2.32 -1.88
N LYS A 160 -19.74 2.02 -1.42
CA LYS A 160 -19.98 1.41 -0.09
C LYS A 160 -19.24 0.08 0.07
N SER A 161 -19.22 -0.74 -0.98
CA SER A 161 -18.50 -2.02 -0.96
C SER A 161 -16.99 -1.83 -0.81
N VAL A 162 -16.40 -0.90 -1.55
CA VAL A 162 -14.96 -0.59 -1.44
C VAL A 162 -14.63 -0.04 -0.04
N GLU A 163 -15.41 0.91 0.45
CA GLU A 163 -15.24 1.48 1.78
C GLU A 163 -15.35 0.40 2.87
N HIS A 164 -16.34 -0.48 2.77
CA HIS A 164 -16.52 -1.59 3.71
C HIS A 164 -15.31 -2.54 3.70
N ASN A 165 -14.82 -2.92 2.52
CA ASN A 165 -13.68 -3.82 2.37
C ASN A 165 -12.37 -3.21 2.89
N LEU A 166 -12.22 -1.89 2.83
CA LEU A 166 -11.09 -1.17 3.43
C LEU A 166 -11.20 -1.05 4.95
N GLY A 167 -12.40 -1.22 5.52
CA GLY A 167 -12.62 -1.08 6.96
C GLY A 167 -12.75 0.36 7.40
N MET A 168 -13.74 1.10 6.85
CA MET A 168 -14.04 2.48 7.25
C MET A 168 -14.43 2.61 8.72
N PRO A 169 -14.09 3.72 9.41
CA PRO A 169 -13.38 4.88 8.87
C PRO A 169 -11.90 4.61 8.65
N LEU A 170 -11.37 5.21 7.58
CA LEU A 170 -9.94 5.16 7.29
C LEU A 170 -9.15 6.05 8.25
N PRO A 171 -7.91 5.71 8.59
CA PRO A 171 -7.03 6.60 9.35
C PRO A 171 -6.67 7.85 8.51
N ASN A 172 -6.23 8.92 9.18
CA ASN A 172 -5.98 10.21 8.53
C ASN A 172 -4.89 10.17 7.44
N ASN A 173 -4.00 9.21 7.53
CA ASN A 173 -2.92 9.04 6.55
C ASN A 173 -3.33 8.24 5.31
N VAL A 174 -4.54 7.65 5.27
CA VAL A 174 -5.03 6.87 4.13
C VAL A 174 -6.28 7.52 3.54
N LYS A 175 -6.27 7.78 2.23
CA LYS A 175 -7.40 8.37 1.49
C LYS A 175 -7.81 7.48 0.33
N LEU A 176 -9.11 7.34 0.15
CA LEU A 176 -9.72 6.67 -0.99
C LEU A 176 -10.24 7.70 -1.99
N ASN A 177 -9.80 7.58 -3.22
CA ASN A 177 -10.27 8.38 -4.36
C ASN A 177 -10.88 7.43 -5.39
N LEU A 178 -12.17 7.63 -5.66
CA LEU A 178 -12.93 6.83 -6.61
C LEU A 178 -13.14 7.66 -7.88
N ALA A 179 -12.80 7.10 -9.02
CA ALA A 179 -13.14 7.69 -10.30
C ALA A 179 -14.67 7.63 -10.47
N LYS A 180 -15.28 8.78 -10.79
CA LYS A 180 -16.73 8.87 -10.97
C LYS A 180 -17.20 8.46 -12.36
N GLU A 181 -16.30 8.43 -13.31
CA GLU A 181 -16.59 8.10 -14.69
C GLU A 181 -15.78 6.89 -15.12
N TRP A 182 -16.36 6.15 -16.04
CA TRP A 182 -15.69 4.99 -16.61
C TRP A 182 -14.54 5.45 -17.48
N THR A 183 -13.33 5.13 -17.09
CA THR A 183 -12.13 5.33 -17.91
C THR A 183 -11.82 4.03 -18.64
N LEU A 184 -11.62 4.15 -19.93
CA LEU A 184 -11.18 3.06 -20.81
C LEU A 184 -9.75 2.67 -20.51
#